data_9108797b1e48429fda24ba9fe500b71d
#
_entry.id   9108797b1e48429fda24ba9fe500b71d
#
_cell.length_a   1.000
_cell.length_b   1.000
_cell.length_c   1.000
_cell.angle_alpha   90.00
_cell.angle_beta   90.00
_cell.angle_gamma   90.00
#
_symmetry.space_group_name_H-M   'P 1'
#
loop_
_entity.id
_entity.type
_entity.pdbx_description
1 polymer ?
#
loop_
_entity_poly.entity_id
_entity_poly.type
_entity_poly.pdbx_seq_one_letter_code
_entity_poly.pdbx_strand_id
1 'polypeptide(L)'
;MEHTPIDRKALVRRHNMRPTDIERIIPLGNGEFCFGCDRTGLQNFGGNAMAHWAWHTFPTPEGIHIDDWPETGSFYTGRLTGDGCDSCPPGRDADRIFIYGNPHAANLGRLRFVHPDGTALTAEEIVDSRRDCDLWTGILNTEFQFKGNPVHVTSCVHAGQDTAAVKISSPALADGSLGIALDIPDPT
;
A
#
# COMPACT_ATOMS: atom_id res chain seq x y z
N MET A 1 3.61 -7.58 -46.18
CA MET A 1 2.71 -7.10 -45.12
C MET A 1 3.46 -6.00 -44.37
N GLU A 2 3.00 -4.77 -44.45
CA GLU A 2 3.57 -3.68 -43.65
C GLU A 2 3.25 -3.93 -42.18
N HIS A 3 4.28 -4.04 -41.37
CA HIS A 3 4.16 -4.17 -39.91
C HIS A 3 3.84 -2.79 -39.33
N THR A 4 2.59 -2.55 -38.98
CA THR A 4 2.22 -1.36 -38.23
C THR A 4 2.84 -1.47 -36.81
N PRO A 5 3.66 -0.50 -36.39
CA PRO A 5 4.25 -0.54 -35.04
C PRO A 5 3.15 -0.51 -33.96
N ILE A 6 3.33 -1.31 -32.92
CA ILE A 6 2.39 -1.33 -31.79
C ILE A 6 2.59 -0.04 -30.97
N ASP A 7 1.52 0.73 -30.81
CA ASP A 7 1.51 1.85 -29.85
C ASP A 7 1.40 1.30 -28.41
N ARG A 8 2.58 1.08 -27.79
CA ARG A 8 2.69 0.53 -26.45
C ARG A 8 2.05 1.44 -25.38
N LYS A 9 2.12 2.75 -25.55
CA LYS A 9 1.54 3.71 -24.61
C LYS A 9 0.01 3.61 -24.61
N ALA A 10 -0.60 3.62 -25.81
CA ALA A 10 -2.04 3.44 -25.93
C ALA A 10 -2.49 2.08 -25.38
N LEU A 11 -1.70 1.02 -25.61
CA LEU A 11 -1.99 -0.32 -25.11
C LEU A 11 -1.99 -0.35 -23.57
N VAL A 12 -0.95 0.18 -22.92
CA VAL A 12 -0.85 0.21 -21.45
C VAL A 12 -1.95 1.07 -20.85
N ARG A 13 -2.26 2.22 -21.42
CA ARG A 13 -3.29 3.13 -20.93
C ARG A 13 -4.72 2.57 -20.94
N ARG A 14 -4.98 1.54 -21.72
CA ARG A 14 -6.27 0.82 -21.66
C ARG A 14 -6.51 0.14 -20.31
N HIS A 15 -5.45 -0.09 -19.57
CA HIS A 15 -5.47 -0.77 -18.27
C HIS A 15 -5.30 0.19 -17.08
N ASN A 16 -5.38 1.51 -17.32
CA ASN A 16 -5.36 2.50 -16.25
C ASN A 16 -6.36 2.13 -15.14
N MET A 17 -5.90 2.23 -13.89
CA MET A 17 -6.71 1.80 -12.76
C MET A 17 -7.61 2.93 -12.27
N ARG A 18 -8.92 2.69 -12.30
CA ARG A 18 -9.97 3.57 -11.77
C ARG A 18 -10.87 2.74 -10.85
N PRO A 19 -10.38 2.33 -9.67
CA PRO A 19 -11.14 1.44 -8.83
C PRO A 19 -12.42 2.10 -8.34
N THR A 20 -13.53 1.38 -8.46
CA THR A 20 -14.81 1.72 -7.84
C THR A 20 -14.86 1.27 -6.38
N ASP A 21 -14.09 0.24 -6.04
CA ASP A 21 -13.89 -0.19 -4.66
C ASP A 21 -13.01 0.82 -3.93
N ILE A 22 -13.61 1.53 -2.99
CA ILE A 22 -12.98 2.61 -2.23
C ILE A 22 -11.90 2.08 -1.27
N GLU A 23 -12.01 0.85 -0.80
CA GLU A 23 -11.07 0.22 0.14
C GLU A 23 -9.82 -0.32 -0.56
N ARG A 24 -9.85 -0.43 -1.87
CA ARG A 24 -8.73 -0.99 -2.62
C ARG A 24 -7.48 -0.12 -2.51
N ILE A 25 -6.37 -0.70 -2.06
CA ILE A 25 -5.05 -0.07 -2.08
C ILE A 25 -4.51 -0.09 -3.51
N ILE A 26 -3.97 1.03 -3.97
CA ILE A 26 -3.24 1.14 -5.24
C ILE A 26 -1.74 1.17 -4.93
N PRO A 27 -0.99 0.12 -5.28
CA PRO A 27 0.45 0.12 -5.10
C PRO A 27 1.13 0.97 -6.19
N LEU A 28 1.99 1.88 -5.78
CA LEU A 28 2.95 2.58 -6.62
C LEU A 28 4.34 2.04 -6.31
N GLY A 29 5.18 1.84 -7.31
CA GLY A 29 6.50 1.28 -7.04
C GLY A 29 7.43 1.28 -8.25
N ASN A 30 8.70 0.99 -8.00
CA ASN A 30 9.76 0.89 -9.00
C ASN A 30 10.35 -0.54 -9.12
N GLY A 31 9.77 -1.50 -8.40
CA GLY A 31 10.26 -2.89 -8.33
C GLY A 31 11.10 -3.17 -7.07
N GLU A 32 11.71 -2.15 -6.46
CA GLU A 32 12.53 -2.24 -5.25
C GLU A 32 11.82 -1.63 -4.04
N PHE A 33 11.07 -0.56 -4.26
CA PHE A 33 10.30 0.19 -3.28
C PHE A 33 8.83 0.26 -3.70
N CYS A 34 7.94 0.16 -2.72
CA CYS A 34 6.49 0.23 -2.89
C CYS A 34 5.87 1.23 -1.91
N PHE A 35 4.97 2.06 -2.43
CA PHE A 35 4.16 2.98 -1.66
C PHE A 35 2.68 2.70 -1.96
N GLY A 36 1.98 2.03 -1.02
CA GLY A 36 0.58 1.69 -1.16
C GLY A 36 -0.31 2.88 -0.81
N CYS A 37 -1.16 3.32 -1.74
CA CYS A 37 -2.07 4.44 -1.56
C CYS A 37 -3.50 3.96 -1.34
N ASP A 38 -4.16 4.47 -0.31
CA ASP A 38 -5.58 4.26 -0.05
C ASP A 38 -6.48 5.27 -0.78
N ARG A 39 -7.74 5.40 -0.35
CA ARG A 39 -8.73 6.32 -0.93
C ARG A 39 -8.35 7.81 -0.83
N THR A 40 -7.40 8.18 0.00
CA THR A 40 -6.92 9.56 0.14
C THR A 40 -5.75 9.87 -0.81
N GLY A 41 -5.19 8.86 -1.49
CA GLY A 41 -3.95 8.98 -2.24
C GLY A 41 -2.70 8.96 -1.34
N LEU A 42 -2.89 8.81 -0.03
CA LEU A 42 -1.89 8.59 1.00
C LEU A 42 -2.15 7.24 1.70
N GLN A 43 -1.96 7.16 3.03
CA GLN A 43 -2.00 5.93 3.83
C GLN A 43 -2.81 6.13 5.13
N ASN A 44 -3.96 6.81 5.05
CA ASN A 44 -4.80 7.08 6.20
C ASN A 44 -5.46 5.81 6.78
N PHE A 45 -5.99 4.96 5.89
CA PHE A 45 -6.80 3.78 6.24
C PHE A 45 -6.12 2.47 5.89
N GLY A 46 -5.07 2.50 5.08
CA GLY A 46 -4.33 1.33 4.65
C GLY A 46 -3.12 1.69 3.79
N GLY A 47 -2.42 0.66 3.34
CA GLY A 47 -1.19 0.81 2.58
C GLY A 47 0.06 0.83 3.47
N ASN A 48 1.17 0.46 2.87
CA ASN A 48 2.48 0.40 3.50
C ASN A 48 3.51 1.06 2.58
N ALA A 49 4.57 1.60 3.18
CA ALA A 49 5.80 1.94 2.47
C ALA A 49 6.82 0.83 2.78
N MET A 50 7.24 0.10 1.75
CA MET A 50 8.11 -1.07 1.89
C MET A 50 9.21 -1.05 0.85
N ALA A 51 10.36 -1.61 1.20
CA ALA A 51 11.46 -1.85 0.26
C ALA A 51 11.99 -3.28 0.42
N HIS A 52 12.60 -3.82 -0.65
CA HIS A 52 13.18 -5.16 -0.61
C HIS A 52 14.30 -5.32 0.44
N TRP A 53 14.99 -4.24 0.78
CA TRP A 53 16.06 -4.22 1.79
C TRP A 53 15.54 -4.07 3.22
N ALA A 54 14.24 -3.82 3.43
CA ALA A 54 13.64 -3.57 4.74
C ALA A 54 13.09 -4.85 5.41
N TRP A 55 13.60 -6.02 5.01
CA TRP A 55 13.29 -7.28 5.67
C TRP A 55 13.99 -7.40 7.00
N HIS A 56 13.27 -7.88 7.99
CA HIS A 56 13.84 -8.17 9.28
C HIS A 56 13.24 -9.43 9.90
N THR A 57 14.02 -10.07 10.77
CA THR A 57 13.67 -11.33 11.41
C THR A 57 13.64 -11.12 12.92
N PHE A 58 12.52 -11.46 13.54
CA PHE A 58 12.43 -11.53 14.99
C PHE A 58 13.10 -12.81 15.50
N PRO A 59 13.71 -12.78 16.69
CA PRO A 59 14.16 -14.00 17.35
C PRO A 59 12.97 -14.91 17.65
N THR A 60 13.16 -16.22 17.51
CA THR A 60 12.11 -17.20 17.80
C THR A 60 11.77 -17.15 19.30
N PRO A 61 10.52 -16.86 19.67
CA PRO A 61 10.09 -16.86 21.06
C PRO A 61 10.17 -18.25 21.69
N GLU A 62 10.25 -18.32 23.01
CA GLU A 62 10.17 -19.58 23.75
C GLU A 62 8.83 -20.28 23.48
N GLY A 63 8.88 -21.58 23.22
CA GLY A 63 7.69 -22.38 22.92
C GLY A 63 7.20 -22.34 21.48
N ILE A 64 7.92 -21.64 20.59
CA ILE A 64 7.67 -21.65 19.15
C ILE A 64 8.61 -22.69 18.49
N HIS A 65 8.05 -23.61 17.74
CA HIS A 65 8.74 -24.74 17.11
C HIS A 65 8.64 -24.62 15.59
N ILE A 66 9.70 -24.11 14.95
CA ILE A 66 9.75 -23.90 13.48
C ILE A 66 10.50 -24.99 12.74
N ASP A 67 11.45 -25.66 13.40
CA ASP A 67 12.38 -26.60 12.75
C ASP A 67 11.68 -27.90 12.27
N ASP A 68 10.57 -28.27 12.88
CA ASP A 68 9.75 -29.44 12.55
C ASP A 68 8.42 -29.07 11.88
N TRP A 69 8.32 -27.84 11.34
CA TRP A 69 7.13 -27.44 10.62
C TRP A 69 6.94 -28.29 9.37
N PRO A 70 5.78 -28.94 9.19
CA PRO A 70 5.57 -29.77 8.02
C PRO A 70 5.70 -28.94 6.74
N GLU A 71 6.44 -29.46 5.77
CA GLU A 71 6.47 -28.87 4.43
C GLU A 71 5.07 -28.94 3.83
N THR A 72 4.34 -27.83 3.91
CA THR A 72 3.05 -27.73 3.27
C THR A 72 3.30 -27.49 1.78
N GLY A 73 2.96 -28.47 0.97
CA GLY A 73 3.09 -28.39 -0.49
C GLY A 73 2.12 -27.41 -1.14
N SER A 74 1.94 -26.22 -0.57
CA SER A 74 1.21 -25.15 -1.22
C SER A 74 2.09 -24.55 -2.30
N PHE A 75 2.10 -25.17 -3.46
CA PHE A 75 2.73 -24.60 -4.63
C PHE A 75 2.00 -23.33 -5.03
N TYR A 76 2.72 -22.22 -5.04
CA TYR A 76 2.28 -20.99 -5.64
C TYR A 76 2.05 -21.21 -7.14
N THR A 77 0.81 -21.42 -7.54
CA THR A 77 0.40 -21.58 -8.95
C THR A 77 0.10 -20.25 -9.64
N GLY A 78 0.61 -19.12 -9.10
CA GLY A 78 0.31 -17.80 -9.62
C GLY A 78 -1.09 -17.27 -9.27
N ARG A 79 -1.88 -18.04 -8.53
CA ARG A 79 -3.09 -17.60 -7.84
C ARG A 79 -2.92 -17.87 -6.36
N LEU A 80 -3.17 -16.86 -5.54
CA LEU A 80 -3.47 -17.08 -4.13
C LEU A 80 -4.76 -17.91 -4.09
N THR A 81 -4.64 -19.21 -4.12
CA THR A 81 -5.69 -20.08 -3.62
C THR A 81 -5.60 -19.86 -2.10
N GLY A 82 -6.54 -19.04 -1.60
CA GLY A 82 -6.59 -18.69 -0.20
C GLY A 82 -6.68 -19.89 0.62
N ASP A 83 -6.00 -20.62 1.14
CA ASP A 83 -6.13 -21.71 2.12
C ASP A 83 -4.83 -22.51 2.30
N GLY A 84 -3.67 -21.94 2.01
CA GLY A 84 -2.39 -22.55 2.33
C GLY A 84 -2.16 -22.83 3.82
N CYS A 85 -3.21 -22.74 4.61
CA CYS A 85 -3.21 -22.95 6.05
C CYS A 85 -4.02 -24.14 6.54
N ASP A 86 -4.72 -24.84 5.68
CA ASP A 86 -5.52 -26.01 6.06
C ASP A 86 -4.67 -27.19 6.53
N SER A 87 -3.37 -27.12 6.35
CA SER A 87 -2.42 -28.14 6.80
C SER A 87 -1.66 -27.76 8.08
N CYS A 88 -2.08 -26.71 8.77
CA CYS A 88 -1.48 -26.38 10.08
C CYS A 88 -1.81 -27.47 11.09
N PRO A 89 -0.83 -28.08 11.75
CA PRO A 89 -1.07 -29.08 12.77
C PRO A 89 -1.95 -28.51 13.90
N PRO A 90 -2.92 -29.24 14.40
CA PRO A 90 -3.78 -28.79 15.51
C PRO A 90 -2.95 -28.32 16.72
N GLY A 91 -3.31 -27.17 17.28
CA GLY A 91 -2.63 -26.64 18.46
C GLY A 91 -1.33 -25.88 18.19
N ARG A 92 -0.96 -25.68 16.92
CA ARG A 92 0.26 -24.93 16.52
C ARG A 92 -0.03 -23.55 15.92
N ASP A 93 -1.11 -22.91 16.33
CA ASP A 93 -1.50 -21.59 15.79
C ASP A 93 -0.45 -20.50 16.08
N ALA A 94 0.22 -20.56 17.24
CA ALA A 94 1.28 -19.61 17.57
C ALA A 94 2.49 -19.75 16.65
N ASP A 95 2.92 -20.98 16.37
CA ASP A 95 4.02 -21.26 15.44
C ASP A 95 3.66 -20.76 14.04
N ARG A 96 2.44 -21.02 13.59
CA ARG A 96 1.91 -20.56 12.32
C ARG A 96 1.97 -19.05 12.19
N ILE A 97 1.46 -18.32 13.18
CA ILE A 97 1.46 -16.85 13.20
C ILE A 97 2.90 -16.34 13.11
N PHE A 98 3.82 -16.94 13.85
CA PHE A 98 5.23 -16.57 13.82
C PHE A 98 5.88 -16.81 12.46
N ILE A 99 5.68 -18.00 11.87
CA ILE A 99 6.26 -18.38 10.57
C ILE A 99 5.75 -17.45 9.45
N TYR A 100 4.45 -17.12 9.43
CA TYR A 100 3.90 -16.24 8.42
C TYR A 100 4.26 -14.76 8.62
N GLY A 101 4.54 -14.35 9.85
CA GLY A 101 4.98 -12.99 10.16
C GLY A 101 6.49 -12.78 10.13
N ASN A 102 7.30 -13.86 9.98
CA ASN A 102 8.75 -13.78 10.13
C ASN A 102 9.49 -14.63 9.06
N PRO A 103 10.41 -14.06 8.27
CA PRO A 103 10.78 -12.65 8.23
C PRO A 103 9.69 -11.79 7.55
N HIS A 104 9.60 -10.54 7.91
CA HIS A 104 8.66 -9.62 7.28
C HIS A 104 9.33 -8.31 6.82
N ALA A 105 8.69 -7.64 5.86
CA ALA A 105 9.14 -6.32 5.43
C ALA A 105 8.64 -5.26 6.42
N ALA A 106 9.56 -4.51 7.01
CA ALA A 106 9.21 -3.40 7.89
C ALA A 106 8.45 -2.32 7.10
N ASN A 107 7.40 -1.76 7.70
CA ASN A 107 6.76 -0.57 7.16
C ASN A 107 7.67 0.64 7.41
N LEU A 108 8.19 1.24 6.36
CA LEU A 108 9.17 2.34 6.42
C LEU A 108 8.56 3.68 6.82
N GLY A 109 7.23 3.76 6.86
CA GLY A 109 6.51 4.95 7.29
C GLY A 109 5.11 5.01 6.71
N ARG A 110 4.25 5.80 7.35
CA ARG A 110 2.89 6.13 6.89
C ARG A 110 2.76 7.62 6.74
N LEU A 111 2.51 8.06 5.52
CA LEU A 111 2.15 9.43 5.23
C LEU A 111 0.63 9.55 5.24
N ARG A 112 0.07 10.39 6.10
CA ARG A 112 -1.37 10.50 6.27
C ARG A 112 -1.84 11.93 6.53
N PHE A 113 -3.09 12.19 6.21
CA PHE A 113 -3.77 13.41 6.65
C PHE A 113 -4.16 13.30 8.12
N VAL A 114 -4.10 14.44 8.80
CA VAL A 114 -4.46 14.58 10.22
C VAL A 114 -5.25 15.86 10.45
N HIS A 115 -6.00 15.90 11.55
CA HIS A 115 -6.57 17.13 12.08
C HIS A 115 -5.48 18.03 12.68
N PRO A 116 -5.78 19.31 12.96
CA PRO A 116 -4.82 20.26 13.56
C PRO A 116 -4.25 19.80 14.91
N ASP A 117 -4.99 18.98 15.63
CA ASP A 117 -4.56 18.37 16.91
C ASP A 117 -3.74 17.08 16.75
N GLY A 118 -3.47 16.66 15.49
CA GLY A 118 -2.73 15.44 15.17
C GLY A 118 -3.57 14.18 15.14
N THR A 119 -4.86 14.24 15.44
CA THR A 119 -5.74 13.07 15.38
C THR A 119 -5.97 12.61 13.93
N ALA A 120 -6.18 11.30 13.75
CA ALA A 120 -6.42 10.71 12.44
C ALA A 120 -7.80 11.11 11.90
N LEU A 121 -7.91 11.27 10.58
CA LEU A 121 -9.19 11.42 9.90
C LEU A 121 -9.99 10.12 9.98
N THR A 122 -11.32 10.24 10.02
CA THR A 122 -12.23 9.11 9.90
C THR A 122 -12.62 8.86 8.44
N ALA A 123 -13.13 7.66 8.18
CA ALA A 123 -13.54 7.27 6.83
C ALA A 123 -14.71 8.13 6.30
N GLU A 124 -15.59 8.54 7.19
CA GLU A 124 -16.79 9.35 6.89
C GLU A 124 -16.44 10.79 6.52
N GLU A 125 -15.26 11.30 6.91
CA GLU A 125 -14.80 12.63 6.56
C GLU A 125 -14.24 12.71 5.12
N ILE A 126 -14.02 11.57 4.47
CA ILE A 126 -13.51 11.48 3.09
C ILE A 126 -14.70 11.17 2.18
N VAL A 127 -15.20 12.19 1.52
CA VAL A 127 -16.41 12.10 0.68
C VAL A 127 -16.02 12.22 -0.81
N ASP A 128 -16.74 11.52 -1.67
CA ASP A 128 -16.59 11.60 -3.14
C ASP A 128 -15.17 11.27 -3.65
N SER A 129 -14.50 10.32 -3.02
CA SER A 129 -13.15 9.92 -3.43
C SER A 129 -13.14 9.31 -4.84
N ARG A 130 -12.28 9.83 -5.69
CA ARG A 130 -12.01 9.34 -7.05
C ARG A 130 -10.53 9.18 -7.26
N ARG A 131 -10.13 8.07 -7.90
CA ARG A 131 -8.73 7.73 -8.14
C ARG A 131 -8.51 7.34 -9.59
N ASP A 132 -7.47 7.88 -10.20
CA ASP A 132 -7.03 7.55 -11.57
C ASP A 132 -5.52 7.32 -11.55
N CYS A 133 -5.09 6.09 -11.79
CA CYS A 133 -3.69 5.73 -11.91
C CYS A 133 -3.33 5.50 -13.38
N ASP A 134 -2.49 6.38 -13.93
CA ASP A 134 -1.93 6.19 -15.28
C ASP A 134 -0.76 5.21 -15.22
N LEU A 135 -0.98 3.99 -15.67
CA LEU A 135 0.01 2.91 -15.65
C LEU A 135 1.24 3.19 -16.54
N TRP A 136 1.13 4.10 -17.50
CA TRP A 136 2.27 4.48 -18.33
C TRP A 136 3.26 5.38 -17.60
N THR A 137 2.75 6.26 -16.76
CA THR A 137 3.56 7.24 -16.02
C THR A 137 3.81 6.82 -14.57
N GLY A 138 3.03 5.88 -14.03
CA GLY A 138 3.07 5.51 -12.61
C GLY A 138 2.51 6.61 -11.69
N ILE A 139 1.72 7.54 -12.24
CA ILE A 139 1.16 8.66 -11.47
C ILE A 139 -0.27 8.31 -11.06
N LEU A 140 -0.54 8.41 -9.76
CA LEU A 140 -1.87 8.34 -9.18
C LEU A 140 -2.38 9.75 -8.89
N ASN A 141 -3.54 10.09 -9.45
CA ASN A 141 -4.30 11.26 -9.07
C ASN A 141 -5.50 10.84 -8.22
N THR A 142 -5.65 11.48 -7.08
CA THR A 142 -6.76 11.26 -6.15
C THR A 142 -7.44 12.59 -5.87
N GLU A 143 -8.76 12.58 -5.88
CA GLU A 143 -9.60 13.72 -5.55
C GLU A 143 -10.64 13.29 -4.53
N PHE A 144 -10.89 14.11 -3.51
CA PHE A 144 -11.96 13.89 -2.54
C PHE A 144 -12.39 15.21 -1.90
N GLN A 145 -13.49 15.17 -1.12
CA GLN A 145 -13.96 16.29 -0.32
C GLN A 145 -13.65 16.05 1.16
N PHE A 146 -13.12 17.06 1.85
CA PHE A 146 -12.93 17.09 3.28
C PHE A 146 -13.61 18.32 3.87
N LYS A 147 -14.67 18.12 4.66
CA LYS A 147 -15.47 19.22 5.26
C LYS A 147 -15.90 20.26 4.21
N GLY A 148 -16.30 19.81 3.02
CA GLY A 148 -16.71 20.67 1.92
C GLY A 148 -15.57 21.32 1.13
N ASN A 149 -14.32 21.09 1.49
CA ASN A 149 -13.15 21.56 0.75
C ASN A 149 -12.64 20.49 -0.20
N PRO A 150 -12.35 20.81 -1.47
CA PRO A 150 -11.72 19.87 -2.39
C PRO A 150 -10.28 19.60 -1.97
N VAL A 151 -9.87 18.35 -2.05
CA VAL A 151 -8.49 17.90 -1.85
C VAL A 151 -8.04 17.17 -3.10
N HIS A 152 -6.91 17.61 -3.68
CA HIS A 152 -6.27 16.98 -4.83
C HIS A 152 -4.91 16.46 -4.40
N VAL A 153 -4.66 15.18 -4.65
CA VAL A 153 -3.41 14.50 -4.33
C VAL A 153 -2.85 13.87 -5.59
N THR A 154 -1.58 14.13 -5.88
CA THR A 154 -0.83 13.45 -6.93
C THR A 154 0.32 12.70 -6.29
N SER A 155 0.34 11.39 -6.43
CA SER A 155 1.34 10.51 -5.82
C SER A 155 2.09 9.73 -6.88
N CYS A 156 3.39 9.56 -6.71
CA CYS A 156 4.23 8.72 -7.58
C CYS A 156 5.44 8.19 -6.80
N VAL A 157 6.07 7.16 -7.35
CA VAL A 157 7.37 6.64 -6.90
C VAL A 157 8.40 6.92 -7.99
N HIS A 158 9.59 7.35 -7.59
CA HIS A 158 10.68 7.61 -8.52
C HIS A 158 11.18 6.31 -9.16
N ALA A 159 11.42 6.31 -10.48
CA ALA A 159 11.72 5.10 -11.24
C ALA A 159 13.05 4.42 -10.86
N GLY A 160 14.01 5.15 -10.31
CA GLY A 160 15.36 4.63 -10.00
C GLY A 160 15.83 4.97 -8.57
N GLN A 161 14.93 5.39 -7.68
CA GLN A 161 15.26 5.69 -6.28
C GLN A 161 14.09 5.28 -5.39
N ASP A 162 14.38 4.81 -4.19
CA ASP A 162 13.37 4.44 -3.18
C ASP A 162 12.77 5.69 -2.55
N THR A 163 12.03 6.42 -3.36
CA THR A 163 11.46 7.72 -3.02
C THR A 163 10.03 7.82 -3.52
N ALA A 164 9.09 8.05 -2.60
CA ALA A 164 7.75 8.50 -2.92
C ALA A 164 7.68 10.02 -2.95
N ALA A 165 7.00 10.58 -3.94
CA ALA A 165 6.72 12.01 -4.05
C ALA A 165 5.21 12.25 -4.06
N VAL A 166 4.78 13.21 -3.26
CA VAL A 166 3.36 13.57 -3.13
C VAL A 166 3.20 15.08 -3.28
N LYS A 167 2.27 15.48 -4.13
CA LYS A 167 1.82 16.87 -4.25
C LYS A 167 0.37 16.96 -3.80
N ILE A 168 0.08 17.86 -2.87
CA ILE A 168 -1.26 18.05 -2.32
C ILE A 168 -1.68 19.50 -2.50
N SER A 169 -2.95 19.70 -2.89
CA SER A 169 -3.58 21.01 -3.02
C SER A 169 -4.97 20.97 -2.40
N SER A 170 -5.23 21.87 -1.44
CA SER A 170 -6.53 22.05 -0.80
C SER A 170 -6.59 23.39 -0.08
N PRO A 171 -7.77 24.09 -0.07
CA PRO A 171 -7.99 25.23 0.82
C PRO A 171 -7.82 24.85 2.31
N ALA A 172 -8.20 23.62 2.69
CA ALA A 172 -8.11 23.12 4.07
C ALA A 172 -6.65 23.00 4.59
N LEU A 173 -5.67 22.85 3.71
CA LEU A 173 -4.25 22.95 4.08
C LEU A 173 -3.83 24.40 4.30
N ALA A 174 -4.35 25.32 3.49
CA ALA A 174 -4.00 26.73 3.57
C ALA A 174 -4.55 27.40 4.84
N ASP A 175 -5.73 26.99 5.31
CA ASP A 175 -6.36 27.51 6.53
C ASP A 175 -5.97 26.72 7.80
N GLY A 176 -5.19 25.63 7.63
CA GLY A 176 -4.72 24.79 8.72
C GLY A 176 -5.75 23.82 9.30
N SER A 177 -6.93 23.67 8.69
CA SER A 177 -7.95 22.70 9.14
C SER A 177 -7.63 21.25 8.76
N LEU A 178 -6.67 21.06 7.85
CA LEU A 178 -6.10 19.77 7.44
C LEU A 178 -4.59 19.83 7.57
N GLY A 179 -3.98 18.82 8.18
CA GLY A 179 -2.55 18.65 8.32
C GLY A 179 -2.04 17.39 7.64
N ILE A 180 -0.73 17.21 7.64
CA ILE A 180 -0.04 16.01 7.13
C ILE A 180 0.90 15.52 8.24
N ALA A 181 0.89 14.23 8.50
CA ALA A 181 1.81 13.56 9.42
C ALA A 181 2.56 12.43 8.71
N LEU A 182 3.79 12.23 9.12
CA LEU A 182 4.58 11.04 8.81
C LEU A 182 4.77 10.27 10.12
N ASP A 183 4.20 9.08 10.17
CA ASP A 183 4.41 8.14 11.27
C ASP A 183 5.43 7.10 10.82
N ILE A 184 6.41 6.84 11.65
CA ILE A 184 7.37 5.74 11.47
C ILE A 184 7.01 4.69 12.51
N PRO A 185 6.32 3.60 12.13
CA PRO A 185 5.92 2.59 13.10
C PRO A 185 7.14 1.85 13.63
N ASP A 186 7.08 1.50 14.91
CA ASP A 186 8.05 0.59 15.50
C ASP A 186 7.89 -0.78 14.84
N PRO A 187 8.95 -1.42 14.36
CA PRO A 187 8.88 -2.75 13.79
C PRO A 187 8.65 -3.87 14.82
N THR A 188 8.64 -3.57 16.11
CA THR A 188 8.42 -4.56 17.20
C THR A 188 6.97 -4.80 17.51
#